data_b05793d67500db16e9293e6ed3e62565
#
_entry.id   b05793d67500db16e9293e6ed3e62565
#
_cell.length_a   1.000
_cell.length_b   1.000
_cell.length_c   1.000
_cell.angle_alpha   90.00
_cell.angle_beta   90.00
_cell.angle_gamma   90.00
#
_symmetry.space_group_name_H-M   'P 1'
#
loop_
_entity.id
_entity.type
_entity.pdbx_description
1 polymer ?
#
loop_
_entity_poly.entity_id
_entity_poly.type
_entity_poly.pdbx_seq_one_letter_code
_entity_poly.pdbx_strand_id
1 'polypeptide(L)'
;SVDVDADIASEFRYRNVKLNPNDLYIFVSQSGETADTYAALEKCKKNNIKTCGIVNVVESSIARMADFVLPIHAGPEIGVASTKAFMGQMLVLYLLSLKISKERNDISIDKYKKLILDLKKIPDHIEETLSKQKDIQVIARDFINAKGTMYLGRGYSYPIAMEGAL
;
A
#
# COMPACT_ATOMS: atom_id res chain seq x y z
N SER A 1 5.20 -18.00 9.24
CA SER A 1 4.33 -16.95 8.70
C SER A 1 3.88 -16.01 9.81
N VAL A 2 3.43 -14.82 9.44
CA VAL A 2 2.75 -13.85 10.32
C VAL A 2 1.32 -13.81 9.86
N ASP A 3 0.36 -13.90 10.79
CA ASP A 3 -1.03 -13.70 10.45
C ASP A 3 -1.26 -12.22 10.14
N VAL A 4 -1.95 -11.95 9.03
CA VAL A 4 -2.20 -10.58 8.56
C VAL A 4 -3.66 -10.48 8.12
N ASP A 5 -4.37 -9.54 8.73
CA ASP A 5 -5.71 -9.14 8.33
C ASP A 5 -5.68 -7.78 7.65
N ALA A 6 -6.56 -7.59 6.67
CA ALA A 6 -6.75 -6.30 6.01
C ALA A 6 -8.20 -5.84 6.15
N ASP A 7 -8.38 -4.56 6.44
CA ASP A 7 -9.69 -3.97 6.66
C ASP A 7 -9.79 -2.57 6.08
N ILE A 8 -11.01 -2.13 5.81
CA ILE A 8 -11.29 -0.77 5.35
C ILE A 8 -11.48 0.13 6.57
N ALA A 9 -10.75 1.23 6.63
CA ALA A 9 -10.75 2.11 7.79
C ALA A 9 -12.13 2.69 8.13
N SER A 10 -12.95 2.98 7.12
CA SER A 10 -14.34 3.43 7.30
C SER A 10 -15.22 2.41 8.04
N GLU A 11 -14.97 1.12 7.82
CA GLU A 11 -15.69 0.05 8.51
C GLU A 11 -15.09 -0.21 9.90
N PHE A 12 -13.76 -0.27 9.98
CA PHE A 12 -13.04 -0.54 11.21
C PHE A 12 -13.37 0.47 12.32
N ARG A 13 -13.50 1.76 11.99
CA ARG A 13 -13.77 2.80 12.99
C ARG A 13 -15.10 2.63 13.72
N TYR A 14 -16.13 2.11 13.04
CA TYR A 14 -17.48 1.97 13.60
C TYR A 14 -17.75 0.60 14.21
N ARG A 15 -17.04 -0.45 13.80
CA ARG A 15 -17.23 -1.78 14.34
C ARG A 15 -16.63 -1.91 15.74
N ASN A 16 -17.24 -2.76 16.57
CA ASN A 16 -16.68 -3.16 17.86
C ASN A 16 -15.62 -4.25 17.66
N VAL A 17 -14.43 -3.87 17.22
CA VAL A 17 -13.30 -4.77 16.99
C VAL A 17 -12.58 -5.03 18.31
N LYS A 18 -12.33 -6.31 18.62
CA LYS A 18 -11.48 -6.69 19.74
C LYS A 18 -10.01 -6.44 19.35
N LEU A 19 -9.45 -5.39 19.91
CA LEU A 19 -8.04 -5.04 19.67
C LEU A 19 -7.12 -5.94 20.50
N ASN A 20 -6.05 -6.45 19.88
CA ASN A 20 -5.03 -7.23 20.57
C ASN A 20 -3.79 -6.34 20.81
N PRO A 21 -3.36 -6.11 22.06
CA PRO A 21 -2.23 -5.23 22.38
C PRO A 21 -0.87 -5.78 21.89
N ASN A 22 -0.80 -7.05 21.51
CA ASN A 22 0.41 -7.67 20.98
C ASN A 22 0.54 -7.53 19.46
N ASP A 23 -0.49 -7.00 18.76
CA ASP A 23 -0.48 -6.80 17.32
C ASP A 23 0.01 -5.40 16.96
N LEU A 24 0.59 -5.28 15.76
CA LEU A 24 0.90 -4.01 15.13
C LEU A 24 -0.21 -3.64 14.16
N TYR A 25 -0.82 -2.49 14.37
CA TYR A 25 -1.83 -1.94 13.46
C TYR A 25 -1.18 -0.95 12.50
N ILE A 26 -1.32 -1.23 11.20
CA ILE A 26 -0.70 -0.45 10.13
C ILE A 26 -1.79 0.36 9.41
N PHE A 27 -1.57 1.66 9.30
CA PHE A 27 -2.49 2.63 8.69
C PHE A 27 -1.87 3.17 7.41
N VAL A 28 -2.50 2.87 6.27
CA VAL A 28 -2.01 3.27 4.95
C VAL A 28 -2.82 4.45 4.44
N SER A 29 -2.15 5.54 4.11
CA SER A 29 -2.79 6.74 3.56
C SER A 29 -1.77 7.54 2.73
N GLN A 30 -2.13 7.95 1.54
CA GLN A 30 -1.26 8.79 0.72
C GLN A 30 -1.03 10.15 1.38
N SER A 31 -2.09 10.88 1.68
CA SER A 31 -2.02 12.22 2.29
C SER A 31 -1.68 12.20 3.78
N GLY A 32 -2.00 11.09 4.46
CA GLY A 32 -1.98 11.01 5.92
C GLY A 32 -3.03 11.87 6.63
N GLU A 33 -4.02 12.38 5.87
CA GLU A 33 -5.12 13.21 6.38
C GLU A 33 -6.50 12.56 6.15
N THR A 34 -6.54 11.30 5.69
CA THR A 34 -7.80 10.58 5.45
C THR A 34 -8.57 10.42 6.75
N ALA A 35 -9.74 11.03 6.86
CA ALA A 35 -10.51 11.15 8.11
C ALA A 35 -10.84 9.79 8.75
N ASP A 36 -11.24 8.79 7.93
CA ASP A 36 -11.56 7.46 8.43
C ASP A 36 -10.32 6.73 8.93
N THR A 37 -9.21 6.83 8.21
CA THR A 37 -7.93 6.22 8.60
C THR A 37 -7.39 6.85 9.89
N TYR A 38 -7.51 8.18 10.02
CA TYR A 38 -7.14 8.91 11.23
C TYR A 38 -7.99 8.47 12.43
N ALA A 39 -9.32 8.37 12.27
CA ALA A 39 -10.22 7.95 13.34
C ALA A 39 -9.98 6.49 13.77
N ALA A 40 -9.65 5.61 12.82
CA ALA A 40 -9.25 4.24 13.11
C ALA A 40 -7.93 4.17 13.90
N LEU A 41 -6.94 4.99 13.53
CA LEU A 41 -5.69 5.15 14.27
C LEU A 41 -5.94 5.66 15.69
N GLU A 42 -6.75 6.73 15.83
CA GLU A 42 -7.10 7.28 17.13
C GLU A 42 -7.76 6.24 18.06
N LYS A 43 -8.64 5.42 17.52
CA LYS A 43 -9.25 4.30 18.25
C LYS A 43 -8.19 3.32 18.79
N CYS A 44 -7.21 2.97 18.00
CA CYS A 44 -6.10 2.11 18.43
C CYS A 44 -5.25 2.79 19.51
N LYS A 45 -4.91 4.06 19.33
CA LYS A 45 -4.13 4.84 20.33
C LYS A 45 -4.83 4.95 21.66
N LYS A 46 -6.16 5.21 21.69
CA LYS A 46 -6.97 5.24 22.92
C LYS A 46 -6.95 3.91 23.68
N ASN A 47 -6.66 2.81 23.01
CA ASN A 47 -6.54 1.47 23.60
C ASN A 47 -5.07 1.03 23.82
N ASN A 48 -4.10 1.94 23.75
CA ASN A 48 -2.67 1.66 23.93
C ASN A 48 -2.11 0.61 22.97
N ILE A 49 -2.64 0.54 21.74
CA ILE A 49 -2.19 -0.36 20.71
C ILE A 49 -1.00 0.26 19.95
N LYS A 50 -0.02 -0.56 19.59
CA LYS A 50 1.12 -0.15 18.75
C LYS A 50 0.66 0.11 17.32
N THR A 51 1.06 1.25 16.79
CA THR A 51 0.59 1.76 15.50
C THR A 51 1.73 2.15 14.58
N CYS A 52 1.55 1.93 13.28
CA CYS A 52 2.48 2.33 12.23
C CYS A 52 1.71 3.05 11.11
N GLY A 53 2.11 4.24 10.74
CA GLY A 53 1.60 4.96 9.57
C GLY A 53 2.49 4.71 8.34
N ILE A 54 1.88 4.30 7.22
CA ILE A 54 2.53 4.31 5.91
C ILE A 54 1.95 5.49 5.14
N VAL A 55 2.72 6.57 5.01
CA VAL A 55 2.23 7.84 4.48
C VAL A 55 3.24 8.48 3.52
N ASN A 56 2.73 9.30 2.59
CA ASN A 56 3.60 10.08 1.72
C ASN A 56 3.96 11.44 2.32
N VAL A 57 3.07 12.01 3.15
CA VAL A 57 3.28 13.30 3.81
C VAL A 57 3.65 13.05 5.28
N VAL A 58 4.93 13.19 5.59
CA VAL A 58 5.48 12.86 6.93
C VAL A 58 5.09 13.87 8.02
N GLU A 59 4.62 15.05 7.65
CA GLU A 59 4.09 16.07 8.57
C GLU A 59 2.58 15.93 8.81
N SER A 60 1.95 14.90 8.24
CA SER A 60 0.50 14.68 8.34
C SER A 60 0.03 14.28 9.73
N SER A 61 -1.28 14.39 9.94
CA SER A 61 -1.92 14.04 11.22
C SER A 61 -1.72 12.57 11.59
N ILE A 62 -1.82 11.65 10.62
CA ILE A 62 -1.55 10.22 10.84
C ILE A 62 -0.08 10.02 11.23
N ALA A 63 0.87 10.67 10.53
CA ALA A 63 2.28 10.55 10.85
C ALA A 63 2.62 11.03 12.26
N ARG A 64 2.03 12.16 12.69
CA ARG A 64 2.26 12.70 14.03
C ARG A 64 1.66 11.85 15.14
N MET A 65 0.58 11.11 14.87
CA MET A 65 -0.12 10.32 15.88
C MET A 65 0.43 8.90 16.02
N ALA A 66 0.91 8.29 14.93
CA ALA A 66 1.42 6.93 14.92
C ALA A 66 2.71 6.78 15.76
N ASP A 67 2.93 5.60 16.35
CA ASP A 67 4.16 5.31 17.08
C ASP A 67 5.37 5.18 16.14
N PHE A 68 5.13 4.70 14.92
CA PHE A 68 6.14 4.54 13.87
C PHE A 68 5.61 5.09 12.55
N VAL A 69 6.52 5.58 11.71
CA VAL A 69 6.18 6.08 10.37
C VAL A 69 7.11 5.46 9.35
N LEU A 70 6.53 4.93 8.28
CA LEU A 70 7.23 4.45 7.11
C LEU A 70 6.86 5.36 5.93
N PRO A 71 7.74 6.28 5.52
CA PRO A 71 7.46 7.22 4.45
C PRO A 71 7.52 6.54 3.08
N ILE A 72 6.61 6.95 2.17
CA ILE A 72 6.53 6.41 0.80
C ILE A 72 7.52 7.10 -0.14
N HIS A 73 7.80 8.40 0.09
CA HIS A 73 8.69 9.24 -0.72
C HIS A 73 8.27 9.35 -2.21
N ALA A 74 6.97 9.29 -2.51
CA ALA A 74 6.48 9.41 -3.89
C ALA A 74 6.43 10.86 -4.41
N GLY A 75 6.74 11.85 -3.56
CA GLY A 75 6.58 13.27 -3.90
C GLY A 75 5.12 13.69 -4.03
N PRO A 76 4.83 14.92 -4.50
CA PRO A 76 3.46 15.40 -4.64
C PRO A 76 2.67 14.56 -5.65
N GLU A 77 1.44 14.19 -5.33
CA GLU A 77 0.49 13.55 -6.22
C GLU A 77 -0.68 14.50 -6.48
N ILE A 78 -0.93 14.81 -7.76
CA ILE A 78 -1.89 15.83 -8.17
C ILE A 78 -3.22 15.19 -8.61
N GLY A 79 -3.16 13.95 -9.13
CA GLY A 79 -4.35 13.20 -9.57
C GLY A 79 -5.21 12.73 -8.39
N VAL A 80 -6.52 12.57 -8.64
CA VAL A 80 -7.43 11.97 -7.66
C VAL A 80 -7.16 10.49 -7.51
N ALA A 81 -7.01 9.78 -8.63
CA ALA A 81 -6.58 8.37 -8.63
C ALA A 81 -5.11 8.26 -8.25
N SER A 82 -4.82 7.40 -7.26
CA SER A 82 -3.45 7.15 -6.80
C SER A 82 -2.70 6.34 -7.86
N THR A 83 -1.50 6.76 -8.22
CA THR A 83 -0.63 6.08 -9.19
C THR A 83 0.71 5.74 -8.56
N LYS A 84 1.65 6.69 -8.56
CA LYS A 84 2.99 6.47 -7.97
C LYS A 84 2.96 6.24 -6.46
N ALA A 85 2.02 6.85 -5.73
CA ALA A 85 1.89 6.63 -4.30
C ALA A 85 1.41 5.20 -4.00
N PHE A 86 0.48 4.64 -4.78
CA PHE A 86 0.08 3.23 -4.69
C PHE A 86 1.28 2.29 -4.87
N MET A 87 2.10 2.51 -5.92
CA MET A 87 3.32 1.72 -6.12
C MET A 87 4.30 1.85 -4.95
N GLY A 88 4.45 3.06 -4.41
CA GLY A 88 5.29 3.33 -3.24
C GLY A 88 4.76 2.61 -1.98
N GLN A 89 3.45 2.61 -1.74
CA GLN A 89 2.82 1.87 -0.63
C GLN A 89 3.08 0.37 -0.75
N MET A 90 2.88 -0.20 -1.93
CA MET A 90 3.17 -1.61 -2.18
C MET A 90 4.65 -1.94 -1.93
N LEU A 91 5.56 -1.08 -2.38
CA LEU A 91 7.00 -1.27 -2.17
C LEU A 91 7.36 -1.23 -0.67
N VAL A 92 6.81 -0.28 0.08
CA VAL A 92 7.05 -0.17 1.54
C VAL A 92 6.53 -1.40 2.27
N LEU A 93 5.31 -1.87 1.95
CA LEU A 93 4.73 -3.09 2.53
C LEU A 93 5.56 -4.33 2.19
N TYR A 94 6.05 -4.43 0.96
CA TYR A 94 6.91 -5.51 0.54
C TYR A 94 8.26 -5.50 1.27
N LEU A 95 8.90 -4.33 1.40
CA LEU A 95 10.14 -4.17 2.17
C LEU A 95 9.95 -4.51 3.65
N LEU A 96 8.82 -4.12 4.24
CA LEU A 96 8.46 -4.47 5.61
C LEU A 96 8.33 -5.99 5.76
N SER A 97 7.63 -6.66 4.83
CA SER A 97 7.46 -8.11 4.86
C SER A 97 8.81 -8.85 4.71
N LEU A 98 9.68 -8.38 3.84
CA LEU A 98 11.03 -8.93 3.69
C LEU A 98 11.87 -8.74 4.96
N LYS A 99 11.78 -7.57 5.59
CA LYS A 99 12.49 -7.29 6.84
C LYS A 99 12.02 -8.20 7.96
N ILE A 100 10.71 -8.35 8.13
CA ILE A 100 10.11 -9.24 9.12
C ILE A 100 10.58 -10.70 8.86
N SER A 101 10.47 -11.17 7.61
CA SER A 101 10.87 -12.54 7.25
C SER A 101 12.35 -12.81 7.52
N LYS A 102 13.21 -11.81 7.29
CA LYS A 102 14.64 -11.90 7.61
C LYS A 102 14.88 -11.98 9.11
N GLU A 103 14.28 -11.11 9.92
CA GLU A 103 14.46 -11.07 11.38
C GLU A 103 13.94 -12.35 12.06
N ARG A 104 12.89 -12.95 11.48
CA ARG A 104 12.34 -14.24 11.95
C ARG A 104 13.09 -15.46 11.43
N ASN A 105 14.07 -15.28 10.57
CA ASN A 105 14.78 -16.36 9.86
C ASN A 105 13.86 -17.24 8.99
N ASP A 106 12.73 -16.68 8.50
CA ASP A 106 11.82 -17.38 7.59
C ASP A 106 12.40 -17.50 6.17
N ILE A 107 13.39 -16.69 5.83
CA ILE A 107 14.13 -16.72 4.56
C ILE A 107 15.64 -16.67 4.81
N SER A 108 16.43 -17.31 3.93
CA SER A 108 17.89 -17.23 3.99
C SER A 108 18.39 -15.81 3.63
N ILE A 109 19.58 -15.47 4.14
CA ILE A 109 20.20 -14.18 3.84
C ILE A 109 20.45 -13.99 2.33
N ASP A 110 20.77 -15.06 1.60
CA ASP A 110 21.01 -14.99 0.16
C ASP A 110 19.71 -14.75 -0.60
N LYS A 111 18.61 -15.40 -0.19
CA LYS A 111 17.27 -15.12 -0.74
C LYS A 111 16.86 -13.69 -0.47
N TYR A 112 17.07 -13.19 0.76
CA TYR A 112 16.80 -11.79 1.10
C TYR A 112 17.57 -10.82 0.19
N LYS A 113 18.89 -11.01 0.04
CA LYS A 113 19.74 -10.19 -0.83
C LYS A 113 19.28 -10.22 -2.28
N LYS A 114 18.93 -11.41 -2.81
CA LYS A 114 18.41 -11.56 -4.17
C LYS A 114 17.14 -10.75 -4.36
N LEU A 115 16.16 -10.86 -3.45
CA LEU A 115 14.91 -10.13 -3.54
C LEU A 115 15.10 -8.61 -3.49
N ILE A 116 16.03 -8.11 -2.66
CA ILE A 116 16.40 -6.69 -2.65
C ILE A 116 17.04 -6.25 -3.98
N LEU A 117 17.88 -7.09 -4.59
CA LEU A 117 18.46 -6.78 -5.90
C LEU A 117 17.40 -6.77 -7.01
N ASP A 118 16.42 -7.67 -6.94
CA ASP A 118 15.33 -7.69 -7.91
C ASP A 118 14.42 -6.45 -7.77
N LEU A 119 14.19 -5.95 -6.55
CA LEU A 119 13.48 -4.67 -6.34
C LEU A 119 14.17 -3.48 -7.00
N LYS A 120 15.50 -3.46 -7.05
CA LYS A 120 16.25 -2.37 -7.70
C LYS A 120 16.06 -2.30 -9.21
N LYS A 121 15.50 -3.35 -9.84
CA LYS A 121 15.18 -3.39 -11.28
C LYS A 121 13.79 -2.83 -11.59
N ILE A 122 12.97 -2.57 -10.58
CA ILE A 122 11.60 -2.07 -10.79
C ILE A 122 11.57 -0.77 -11.59
N PRO A 123 12.44 0.23 -11.36
CA PRO A 123 12.44 1.45 -12.17
C PRO A 123 12.62 1.16 -13.67
N ASP A 124 13.54 0.28 -14.04
CA ASP A 124 13.81 -0.09 -15.43
C ASP A 124 12.57 -0.77 -16.07
N HIS A 125 11.90 -1.65 -15.34
CA HIS A 125 10.67 -2.30 -15.81
C HIS A 125 9.50 -1.31 -15.96
N ILE A 126 9.42 -0.31 -15.08
CA ILE A 126 8.41 0.76 -15.20
C ILE A 126 8.69 1.59 -16.45
N GLU A 127 9.94 1.97 -16.68
CA GLU A 127 10.35 2.75 -17.87
C GLU A 127 10.05 1.97 -19.16
N GLU A 128 10.38 0.68 -19.21
CA GLU A 128 10.02 -0.19 -20.32
C GLU A 128 8.50 -0.23 -20.57
N THR A 129 7.71 -0.33 -19.50
CA THR A 129 6.24 -0.34 -19.60
C THR A 129 5.72 1.00 -20.12
N LEU A 130 6.24 2.12 -19.62
CA LEU A 130 5.86 3.46 -20.08
C LEU A 130 6.25 3.71 -21.54
N SER A 131 7.31 3.09 -22.05
CA SER A 131 7.70 3.20 -23.45
C SER A 131 6.65 2.63 -24.41
N LYS A 132 5.77 1.72 -23.93
CA LYS A 132 4.66 1.12 -24.70
C LYS A 132 3.39 1.98 -24.76
N GLN A 133 3.47 3.25 -24.32
CA GLN A 133 2.31 4.16 -24.26
C GLN A 133 1.55 4.25 -25.59
N LYS A 134 2.25 4.29 -26.73
CA LYS A 134 1.62 4.37 -28.05
C LYS A 134 0.77 3.15 -28.37
N ASP A 135 1.24 1.96 -28.04
CA ASP A 135 0.51 0.70 -28.26
C ASP A 135 -0.74 0.66 -27.38
N ILE A 136 -0.63 1.09 -26.13
CA ILE A 136 -1.75 1.21 -25.20
C ILE A 136 -2.80 2.21 -25.73
N GLN A 137 -2.37 3.33 -26.29
CA GLN A 137 -3.28 4.33 -26.88
C GLN A 137 -4.05 3.76 -28.08
N VAL A 138 -3.42 2.93 -28.90
CA VAL A 138 -4.10 2.26 -30.03
C VAL A 138 -5.21 1.37 -29.49
N ILE A 139 -4.91 0.50 -28.53
CA ILE A 139 -5.89 -0.38 -27.90
C ILE A 139 -7.02 0.42 -27.24
N ALA A 140 -6.69 1.49 -26.50
CA ALA A 140 -7.67 2.32 -25.81
C ALA A 140 -8.71 2.96 -26.76
N ARG A 141 -8.33 3.25 -28.01
CA ARG A 141 -9.26 3.81 -29.01
C ARG A 141 -10.38 2.84 -29.38
N ASP A 142 -10.13 1.54 -29.34
CA ASP A 142 -11.14 0.52 -29.66
C ASP A 142 -12.24 0.47 -28.58
N PHE A 143 -11.94 0.99 -27.39
CA PHE A 143 -12.84 1.00 -26.23
C PHE A 143 -13.45 2.37 -25.93
N ILE A 144 -13.23 3.39 -26.75
CA ILE A 144 -13.70 4.77 -26.50
C ILE A 144 -15.24 4.86 -26.32
N ASN A 145 -15.98 3.95 -26.94
CA ASN A 145 -17.43 3.87 -26.83
C ASN A 145 -17.94 2.78 -25.87
N ALA A 146 -17.03 2.11 -25.15
CA ALA A 146 -17.40 1.10 -24.18
C ALA A 146 -18.18 1.76 -23.01
N LYS A 147 -19.32 1.14 -22.63
CA LYS A 147 -20.16 1.63 -21.53
C LYS A 147 -19.70 1.15 -20.15
N GLY A 148 -18.78 0.22 -20.10
CA GLY A 148 -18.24 -0.33 -18.86
C GLY A 148 -17.03 -1.22 -19.15
N THR A 149 -16.22 -1.39 -18.11
CA THR A 149 -15.04 -2.27 -18.13
C THR A 149 -15.06 -3.15 -16.87
N MET A 150 -14.68 -4.41 -17.03
CA MET A 150 -14.58 -5.33 -15.90
C MET A 150 -13.12 -5.73 -15.72
N TYR A 151 -12.61 -5.53 -14.51
CA TYR A 151 -11.28 -5.95 -14.12
C TYR A 151 -11.36 -7.26 -13.33
N LEU A 152 -10.62 -8.26 -13.76
CA LEU A 152 -10.61 -9.59 -13.14
C LEU A 152 -9.20 -9.95 -12.70
N GLY A 153 -9.06 -10.41 -11.47
CA GLY A 153 -7.79 -10.84 -10.91
C GLY A 153 -7.97 -11.98 -9.91
N ARG A 154 -6.94 -12.82 -9.79
CA ARG A 154 -6.88 -13.92 -8.81
C ARG A 154 -5.60 -13.82 -7.99
N GLY A 155 -5.66 -14.17 -6.69
CA GLY A 155 -4.51 -14.10 -5.79
C GLY A 155 -3.93 -12.69 -5.73
N TYR A 156 -2.65 -12.51 -5.99
CA TYR A 156 -1.99 -11.20 -5.99
C TYR A 156 -2.50 -10.22 -7.04
N SER A 157 -3.12 -10.71 -8.12
CA SER A 157 -3.72 -9.85 -9.14
C SER A 157 -5.09 -9.31 -8.76
N TYR A 158 -5.75 -9.85 -7.74
CA TYR A 158 -7.07 -9.37 -7.31
C TYR A 158 -7.03 -7.92 -6.78
N PRO A 159 -6.16 -7.56 -5.80
CA PRO A 159 -6.06 -6.17 -5.35
C PRO A 159 -5.62 -5.22 -6.48
N ILE A 160 -4.80 -5.67 -7.44
CA ILE A 160 -4.43 -4.86 -8.60
C ILE A 160 -5.64 -4.61 -9.52
N ALA A 161 -6.50 -5.62 -9.72
CA ALA A 161 -7.73 -5.46 -10.48
C ALA A 161 -8.71 -4.50 -9.78
N MET A 162 -8.78 -4.52 -8.45
CA MET A 162 -9.58 -3.58 -7.66
C MET A 162 -9.09 -2.13 -7.83
N GLU A 163 -7.79 -1.91 -7.76
CA GLU A 163 -7.18 -0.59 -7.99
C GLU A 163 -7.41 -0.09 -9.42
N GLY A 164 -7.29 -1.00 -10.42
CA GLY A 164 -7.54 -0.64 -11.81
C GLY A 164 -9.00 -0.30 -12.12
N ALA A 165 -9.94 -0.78 -11.29
CA ALA A 165 -11.37 -0.49 -11.43
C ALA A 165 -11.79 0.84 -10.78
N LEU A 166 -10.97 1.38 -9.89
CA LEU A 166 -11.19 2.64 -9.17
C LEU A 166 -10.89 3.84 -10.08
#